data_740a3b9c802bb962c094d69c3f6f0411
#
_entry.id   740a3b9c802bb962c094d69c3f6f0411
#
_cell.length_a   1.000
_cell.length_b   1.000
_cell.length_c   1.000
_cell.angle_alpha   90.00
_cell.angle_beta   90.00
_cell.angle_gamma   90.00
#
_symmetry.space_group_name_H-M   'P 1'
#
loop_
_entity.id
_entity.type
_entity.pdbx_description
1 polymer ?
#
loop_
_entity_poly.entity_id
_entity_poly.type
_entity_poly.pdbx_seq_one_letter_code
_entity_poly.pdbx_strand_id
1 'polypeptide(L)'
;RKNGVQPACAPYAHTPELRADGSPAIDPLTGLPRLRAIIPDRVVSNFRDDKIGLSGRYIIDTIVVAPECGRHVRQAAAKNLAAADRAYAEKYHTYAAHLKPGDILLPVVCETWGGLHSSVEERLRKWADHLHKVTGEGVLDDREGSLSAAFLAVWRMRLSVALLHGR
;
A
#
# COMPACT_ATOMS: atom_id res chain seq x y z
N ARG A 1 2.64 29.59 -3.68
CA ARG A 1 1.63 28.54 -4.00
C ARG A 1 1.11 28.04 -2.67
N LYS A 2 -0.20 28.23 -2.40
CA LYS A 2 -0.85 27.73 -1.19
C LYS A 2 -0.80 26.21 -1.21
N ASN A 3 -0.19 25.58 -0.21
CA ASN A 3 -0.28 24.16 0.03
C ASN A 3 -1.74 23.85 0.38
N GLY A 4 -2.53 23.53 -0.64
CA GLY A 4 -3.89 23.06 -0.44
C GLY A 4 -3.83 21.71 0.29
N VAL A 5 -4.40 21.65 1.47
CA VAL A 5 -4.75 20.38 2.12
C VAL A 5 -5.59 19.63 1.09
N GLN A 6 -5.08 18.51 0.58
CA GLN A 6 -5.90 17.67 -0.29
C GLN A 6 -7.14 17.25 0.50
N PRO A 7 -8.33 17.43 -0.05
CA PRO A 7 -9.53 16.96 0.62
C PRO A 7 -9.40 15.47 0.90
N ALA A 8 -9.94 15.02 2.02
CA ALA A 8 -10.03 13.59 2.33
C ALA A 8 -10.56 12.85 1.10
N CYS A 9 -9.93 11.75 0.74
CA CYS A 9 -10.35 10.98 -0.43
C CYS A 9 -11.84 10.63 -0.31
N ALA A 10 -12.60 10.88 -1.37
CA ALA A 10 -13.98 10.41 -1.44
C ALA A 10 -14.01 8.88 -1.34
N PRO A 11 -15.08 8.29 -0.81
CA PRO A 11 -15.22 6.84 -0.75
C PRO A 11 -15.05 6.24 -2.14
N TYR A 12 -14.14 5.27 -2.25
CA TYR A 12 -13.90 4.53 -3.49
C TYR A 12 -15.06 3.56 -3.78
N ALA A 13 -15.54 2.90 -2.73
CA ALA A 13 -16.66 1.99 -2.77
C ALA A 13 -17.33 1.92 -1.40
N HIS A 14 -18.46 1.22 -1.33
CA HIS A 14 -19.14 0.89 -0.10
C HIS A 14 -19.31 -0.62 -0.02
N THR A 15 -19.08 -1.20 1.15
CA THR A 15 -19.29 -2.61 1.43
C THR A 15 -20.24 -2.76 2.64
N PRO A 16 -21.08 -3.80 2.67
CA PRO A 16 -21.89 -4.07 3.86
C PRO A 16 -21.00 -4.25 5.10
N GLU A 17 -21.37 -3.60 6.19
CA GLU A 17 -20.80 -3.88 7.50
C GLU A 17 -21.30 -5.25 7.96
N LEU A 18 -20.38 -6.15 8.34
CA LEU A 18 -20.73 -7.50 8.77
C LEU A 18 -20.73 -7.58 10.30
N ARG A 19 -21.67 -8.33 10.87
CA ARG A 19 -21.67 -8.76 12.26
C ARG A 19 -20.64 -9.86 12.48
N ALA A 20 -20.43 -10.24 13.74
CA ALA A 20 -19.48 -11.30 14.11
C ALA A 20 -19.83 -12.66 13.50
N ASP A 21 -21.09 -12.91 13.19
CA ASP A 21 -21.61 -14.13 12.53
C ASP A 21 -21.52 -14.09 10.99
N GLY A 22 -20.96 -13.00 10.43
CA GLY A 22 -20.87 -12.81 8.98
C GLY A 22 -22.12 -12.26 8.30
N SER A 23 -23.23 -12.07 9.03
CA SER A 23 -24.45 -11.47 8.48
C SER A 23 -24.31 -9.95 8.35
N PRO A 24 -25.02 -9.31 7.39
CA PRO A 24 -25.03 -7.84 7.28
C PRO A 24 -25.59 -7.19 8.54
N ALA A 25 -24.90 -6.16 9.03
CA ALA A 25 -25.45 -5.29 10.06
C ALA A 25 -26.58 -4.44 9.45
N ILE A 26 -27.78 -4.51 10.02
CA ILE A 26 -28.94 -3.76 9.54
C ILE A 26 -29.08 -2.48 10.36
N ASP A 27 -29.35 -1.38 9.68
CA ASP A 27 -29.72 -0.12 10.31
C ASP A 27 -31.14 -0.24 10.87
N PRO A 28 -31.33 -0.07 12.19
CA PRO A 28 -32.65 -0.25 12.83
C PRO A 28 -33.69 0.79 12.39
N LEU A 29 -33.27 1.94 11.86
CA LEU A 29 -34.16 3.00 11.42
C LEU A 29 -34.69 2.81 10.00
N THR A 30 -33.80 2.31 9.11
CA THR A 30 -34.09 2.18 7.68
C THR A 30 -34.39 0.75 7.24
N GLY A 31 -34.05 -0.24 8.05
CA GLY A 31 -34.12 -1.66 7.68
C GLY A 31 -33.12 -2.08 6.59
N LEU A 32 -32.21 -1.20 6.17
CA LEU A 32 -31.26 -1.46 5.12
C LEU A 32 -29.90 -1.89 5.73
N PRO A 33 -29.06 -2.61 4.95
CA PRO A 33 -27.69 -2.92 5.37
C PRO A 33 -26.90 -1.64 5.65
N ARG A 34 -26.24 -1.59 6.80
CA ARG A 34 -25.24 -0.55 7.06
C ARG A 34 -24.11 -0.70 6.10
N LEU A 35 -23.69 0.42 5.51
CA LEU A 35 -22.60 0.44 4.55
C LEU A 35 -21.36 1.06 5.20
N ARG A 36 -20.24 0.37 5.07
CA ARG A 36 -18.92 0.88 5.41
C ARG A 36 -18.25 1.43 4.15
N ALA A 37 -17.79 2.67 4.21
CA ALA A 37 -17.03 3.26 3.11
C ALA A 37 -15.62 2.62 3.03
N ILE A 38 -15.19 2.29 1.81
CA ILE A 38 -13.81 1.93 1.49
C ILE A 38 -13.14 3.21 1.04
N ILE A 39 -12.24 3.73 1.87
CA ILE A 39 -11.54 4.99 1.62
C ILE A 39 -10.06 4.67 1.53
N PRO A 40 -9.45 4.72 0.33
CA PRO A 40 -8.02 4.57 0.20
C PRO A 40 -7.30 5.82 0.71
N ASP A 41 -6.07 5.66 1.15
CA ASP A 41 -5.24 6.81 1.58
C ASP A 41 -4.95 7.77 0.44
N ARG A 42 -4.74 7.22 -0.76
CA ARG A 42 -4.51 8.01 -1.97
C ARG A 42 -5.04 7.33 -3.22
N VAL A 43 -5.47 8.16 -4.15
CA VAL A 43 -5.77 7.78 -5.53
C VAL A 43 -4.90 8.61 -6.46
N VAL A 44 -4.06 7.96 -7.22
CA VAL A 44 -3.20 8.61 -8.22
C VAL A 44 -3.75 8.31 -9.59
N SER A 45 -4.37 9.32 -10.20
CA SER A 45 -4.94 9.22 -11.55
C SER A 45 -3.91 9.61 -12.61
N ASN A 46 -4.07 9.04 -13.80
CA ASN A 46 -3.24 9.38 -14.98
C ASN A 46 -1.74 9.10 -14.79
N PHE A 47 -1.39 8.13 -13.99
CA PHE A 47 -0.03 7.66 -13.96
C PHE A 47 0.24 6.93 -15.29
N ARG A 48 0.88 7.63 -16.22
CA ARG A 48 1.30 7.06 -17.50
C ARG A 48 2.76 6.72 -17.41
N ASP A 49 3.04 5.46 -17.30
CA ASP A 49 4.37 4.95 -17.53
C ASP A 49 4.30 3.71 -18.42
N ASP A 50 4.12 3.97 -19.71
CA ASP A 50 4.02 2.95 -20.74
C ASP A 50 5.30 2.09 -20.80
N LYS A 51 6.44 2.63 -20.34
CA LYS A 51 7.73 1.94 -20.39
C LYS A 51 7.88 0.88 -19.32
N ILE A 52 7.24 1.05 -18.16
CA ILE A 52 7.23 0.05 -17.09
C ILE A 52 5.93 -0.76 -17.04
N GLY A 53 5.05 -0.60 -18.02
CA GLY A 53 3.77 -1.30 -18.08
C GLY A 53 2.82 -0.92 -16.94
N LEU A 54 3.00 0.28 -16.37
CA LEU A 54 2.23 0.77 -15.24
C LEU A 54 1.37 1.97 -15.66
N SER A 55 0.53 1.76 -16.68
CA SER A 55 -0.48 2.75 -17.03
C SER A 55 -1.78 2.45 -16.29
N GLY A 56 -2.32 3.44 -15.58
CA GLY A 56 -3.59 3.25 -14.88
C GLY A 56 -3.81 4.22 -13.73
N ARG A 57 -4.90 3.99 -13.03
CA ARG A 57 -5.22 4.68 -11.79
C ARG A 57 -4.76 3.80 -10.62
N TYR A 58 -3.86 4.32 -9.79
CA TYR A 58 -3.39 3.64 -8.59
C TYR A 58 -4.28 3.95 -7.41
N ILE A 59 -4.74 2.89 -6.77
CA ILE A 59 -5.45 2.91 -5.49
C ILE A 59 -4.43 2.49 -4.42
N ILE A 60 -3.98 3.45 -3.62
CA ILE A 60 -2.95 3.24 -2.60
C ILE A 60 -3.59 3.24 -1.23
N ASP A 61 -3.33 2.20 -0.46
CA ASP A 61 -3.78 2.07 0.92
C ASP A 61 -2.62 1.57 1.78
N THR A 62 -2.28 2.35 2.80
CA THR A 62 -1.12 2.09 3.66
C THR A 62 -1.57 1.45 4.97
N ILE A 63 -0.84 0.44 5.42
CA ILE A 63 -1.06 -0.18 6.72
C ILE A 63 0.25 -0.48 7.41
N VAL A 64 0.31 -0.17 8.70
CA VAL A 64 1.39 -0.58 9.58
C VAL A 64 0.86 -1.66 10.51
N VAL A 65 1.53 -2.80 10.54
CA VAL A 65 1.14 -3.93 11.38
C VAL A 65 2.20 -4.21 12.43
N ALA A 66 1.74 -4.58 13.63
CA ALA A 66 2.60 -4.99 14.72
C ALA A 66 2.69 -6.53 14.74
N PRO A 67 3.82 -7.12 14.36
CA PRO A 67 3.98 -8.57 14.32
C PRO A 67 3.90 -9.19 15.74
N GLU A 68 4.21 -8.42 16.76
CA GLU A 68 4.08 -8.78 18.17
C GLU A 68 2.63 -8.81 18.68
N CYS A 69 1.68 -8.29 17.90
CA CYS A 69 0.27 -8.33 18.28
C CYS A 69 -0.25 -9.78 18.40
N GLY A 70 -1.05 -10.07 19.43
CA GLY A 70 -1.49 -11.43 19.77
C GLY A 70 -2.04 -12.26 18.62
N ARG A 71 -2.70 -11.62 17.64
CA ARG A 71 -3.22 -12.30 16.43
C ARG A 71 -2.14 -12.70 15.42
N HIS A 72 -0.94 -12.10 15.50
CA HIS A 72 0.15 -12.30 14.53
C HIS A 72 1.35 -13.03 15.12
N VAL A 73 1.56 -12.95 16.44
CA VAL A 73 2.79 -13.37 17.11
C VAL A 73 3.24 -14.79 16.78
N ARG A 74 2.32 -15.75 16.71
CA ARG A 74 2.67 -17.15 16.40
C ARG A 74 3.22 -17.31 14.98
N GLN A 75 2.61 -16.62 14.01
CA GLN A 75 3.03 -16.69 12.61
C GLN A 75 4.30 -15.90 12.38
N ALA A 76 4.41 -14.73 13.01
CA ALA A 76 5.59 -13.88 12.94
C ALA A 76 6.83 -14.52 13.56
N ALA A 77 6.66 -15.32 14.61
CA ALA A 77 7.75 -16.11 15.21
C ALA A 77 8.27 -17.23 14.29
N ALA A 78 7.41 -17.76 13.41
CA ALA A 78 7.75 -18.86 12.51
C ALA A 78 8.21 -18.37 11.12
N LYS A 79 7.76 -17.21 10.66
CA LYS A 79 8.03 -16.71 9.33
C LYS A 79 8.20 -15.19 9.35
N ASN A 80 9.30 -14.72 8.77
CA ASN A 80 9.53 -13.28 8.56
C ASN A 80 8.43 -12.67 7.68
N LEU A 81 7.98 -11.47 8.02
CA LEU A 81 6.92 -10.72 7.33
C LEU A 81 5.53 -11.40 7.30
N ALA A 82 5.29 -12.39 8.14
CA ALA A 82 4.00 -13.09 8.15
C ALA A 82 2.83 -12.17 8.52
N ALA A 83 3.05 -11.18 9.38
CA ALA A 83 2.03 -10.18 9.71
C ALA A 83 1.76 -9.25 8.52
N ALA A 84 2.78 -8.86 7.80
CA ALA A 84 2.65 -8.06 6.58
C ALA A 84 1.94 -8.83 5.45
N ASP A 85 2.30 -10.10 5.23
CA ASP A 85 1.66 -10.97 4.23
C ASP A 85 0.14 -11.07 4.49
N ARG A 86 -0.23 -11.29 5.75
CA ARG A 86 -1.64 -11.37 6.15
C ARG A 86 -2.37 -10.06 5.94
N ALA A 87 -1.80 -8.96 6.37
CA ALA A 87 -2.42 -7.64 6.21
C ALA A 87 -2.56 -7.26 4.73
N TYR A 88 -1.57 -7.62 3.91
CA TYR A 88 -1.65 -7.46 2.46
C TYR A 88 -2.84 -8.23 1.88
N ALA A 89 -2.97 -9.50 2.23
CA ALA A 89 -4.07 -10.34 1.76
C ALA A 89 -5.45 -9.80 2.20
N GLU A 90 -5.58 -9.37 3.46
CA GLU A 90 -6.81 -8.76 3.98
C GLU A 90 -7.19 -7.48 3.21
N LYS A 91 -6.22 -6.60 2.92
CA LYS A 91 -6.45 -5.39 2.12
C LYS A 91 -6.81 -5.74 0.68
N TYR A 92 -6.05 -6.63 0.07
CA TYR A 92 -6.34 -7.05 -1.30
C TYR A 92 -7.74 -7.62 -1.42
N HIS A 93 -8.15 -8.48 -0.50
CA HIS A 93 -9.51 -9.05 -0.49
C HIS A 93 -10.59 -7.99 -0.34
N THR A 94 -10.37 -6.98 0.53
CA THR A 94 -11.31 -5.88 0.75
C THR A 94 -11.56 -5.06 -0.51
N TYR A 95 -10.52 -4.81 -1.30
CA TYR A 95 -10.62 -3.97 -2.49
C TYR A 95 -10.95 -4.73 -3.77
N ALA A 96 -10.54 -6.00 -3.89
CA ALA A 96 -10.58 -6.75 -5.14
C ALA A 96 -11.99 -6.78 -5.79
N ALA A 97 -13.04 -6.94 -4.98
CA ALA A 97 -14.42 -6.97 -5.46
C ALA A 97 -14.93 -5.61 -5.98
N HIS A 98 -14.20 -4.53 -5.73
CA HIS A 98 -14.61 -3.15 -6.03
C HIS A 98 -13.70 -2.45 -7.03
N LEU A 99 -12.59 -3.08 -7.44
CA LEU A 99 -11.68 -2.51 -8.42
C LEU A 99 -12.38 -2.32 -9.76
N LYS A 100 -12.25 -1.10 -10.31
CA LYS A 100 -12.77 -0.79 -11.63
C LYS A 100 -11.76 -1.22 -12.71
N PRO A 101 -12.20 -1.46 -13.95
CA PRO A 101 -11.28 -1.74 -15.04
C PRO A 101 -10.20 -0.65 -15.17
N GLY A 102 -8.94 -1.05 -15.22
CA GLY A 102 -7.79 -0.14 -15.27
C GLY A 102 -7.31 0.39 -13.91
N ASP A 103 -7.94 0.02 -12.80
CA ASP A 103 -7.44 0.34 -11.47
C ASP A 103 -6.38 -0.68 -11.03
N ILE A 104 -5.32 -0.17 -10.42
CA ILE A 104 -4.23 -0.96 -9.87
C ILE A 104 -4.17 -0.74 -8.37
N LEU A 105 -4.50 -1.77 -7.61
CA LEU A 105 -4.39 -1.73 -6.16
C LEU A 105 -2.92 -1.87 -5.74
N LEU A 106 -2.48 -0.97 -4.89
CA LEU A 106 -1.16 -1.01 -4.28
C LEU A 106 -1.30 -0.89 -2.75
N PRO A 107 -1.50 -2.00 -2.03
CA PRO A 107 -1.40 -1.98 -0.58
C PRO A 107 0.05 -1.77 -0.16
N VAL A 108 0.31 -0.68 0.54
CA VAL A 108 1.64 -0.39 1.11
C VAL A 108 1.66 -0.91 2.54
N VAL A 109 2.17 -2.12 2.73
CA VAL A 109 2.18 -2.78 4.04
C VAL A 109 3.58 -2.79 4.62
N CYS A 110 3.68 -2.32 5.87
CA CYS A 110 4.91 -2.28 6.64
C CYS A 110 4.69 -2.92 8.01
N GLU A 111 5.72 -3.59 8.55
CA GLU A 111 5.75 -3.98 9.95
C GLU A 111 6.34 -2.86 10.82
N THR A 112 5.95 -2.79 12.09
CA THR A 112 6.44 -1.77 13.05
C THR A 112 7.97 -1.77 13.19
N TRP A 113 8.63 -2.88 12.86
CA TRP A 113 10.09 -3.01 12.86
C TRP A 113 10.74 -2.63 11.53
N GLY A 114 10.00 -2.05 10.59
CA GLY A 114 10.52 -1.56 9.32
C GLY A 114 10.53 -2.60 8.19
N GLY A 115 10.00 -3.80 8.41
CA GLY A 115 9.83 -4.80 7.35
C GLY A 115 8.78 -4.34 6.34
N LEU A 116 9.12 -4.37 5.05
CA LEU A 116 8.20 -4.07 3.96
C LEU A 116 7.69 -5.37 3.33
N HIS A 117 6.41 -5.43 3.01
CA HIS A 117 5.87 -6.53 2.21
C HIS A 117 6.56 -6.60 0.85
N SER A 118 6.81 -7.80 0.35
CA SER A 118 7.57 -8.04 -0.89
C SER A 118 7.01 -7.32 -2.11
N SER A 119 5.69 -7.15 -2.22
CA SER A 119 5.06 -6.41 -3.32
C SER A 119 5.44 -4.93 -3.35
N VAL A 120 5.66 -4.32 -2.18
CA VAL A 120 6.12 -2.92 -2.07
C VAL A 120 7.58 -2.83 -2.52
N GLU A 121 8.42 -3.75 -2.06
CA GLU A 121 9.82 -3.80 -2.48
C GLU A 121 9.99 -4.02 -3.99
N GLU A 122 9.22 -4.95 -4.54
CA GLU A 122 9.22 -5.21 -5.99
C GLU A 122 8.82 -3.96 -6.79
N ARG A 123 7.80 -3.23 -6.31
CA ARG A 123 7.35 -2.00 -6.94
C ARG A 123 8.42 -0.90 -6.87
N LEU A 124 9.03 -0.73 -5.71
CA LEU A 124 10.12 0.24 -5.54
C LEU A 124 11.31 -0.08 -6.44
N ARG A 125 11.65 -1.36 -6.60
CA ARG A 125 12.72 -1.79 -7.53
C ARG A 125 12.37 -1.44 -8.97
N LYS A 126 11.15 -1.75 -9.43
CA LYS A 126 10.68 -1.40 -10.78
C LYS A 126 10.74 0.12 -11.02
N TRP A 127 10.37 0.92 -10.04
CA TRP A 127 10.48 2.38 -10.15
C TRP A 127 11.94 2.85 -10.17
N ALA A 128 12.79 2.25 -9.38
CA ALA A 128 14.22 2.55 -9.38
C ALA A 128 14.88 2.22 -10.73
N ASP A 129 14.57 1.05 -11.28
CA ASP A 129 15.07 0.62 -12.59
C ASP A 129 14.58 1.52 -13.73
N HIS A 130 13.31 1.96 -13.62
CA HIS A 130 12.75 2.90 -14.58
C HIS A 130 13.43 4.26 -14.50
N LEU A 131 13.60 4.80 -13.29
CA LEU A 131 14.28 6.07 -13.09
C LEU A 131 15.68 6.05 -13.70
N HIS A 132 16.44 4.98 -13.46
CA HIS A 132 17.76 4.77 -14.06
C HIS A 132 17.73 4.81 -15.60
N LYS A 133 16.72 4.20 -16.21
CA LYS A 133 16.56 4.20 -17.68
C LYS A 133 16.20 5.56 -18.26
N VAL A 134 15.42 6.37 -17.51
CA VAL A 134 14.90 7.67 -17.99
C VAL A 134 15.92 8.78 -17.80
N THR A 135 16.65 8.79 -16.68
CA THR A 135 17.60 9.86 -16.39
C THR A 135 18.87 9.77 -17.24
N GLY A 136 19.11 8.64 -17.89
CA GLY A 136 20.30 8.47 -18.74
C GLY A 136 21.62 8.57 -17.96
N GLU A 137 21.57 8.79 -16.67
CA GLU A 137 22.73 8.81 -15.77
C GLU A 137 23.26 7.38 -15.55
N GLY A 138 23.58 6.75 -16.66
CA GLY A 138 23.94 5.35 -16.72
C GLY A 138 25.41 5.07 -16.53
N VAL A 139 26.17 5.90 -15.90
CA VAL A 139 27.55 5.55 -15.55
C VAL A 139 27.95 6.22 -14.26
N LEU A 140 27.42 5.72 -13.16
CA LEU A 140 28.21 5.74 -11.95
C LEU A 140 29.01 4.44 -11.94
N ASP A 141 30.32 4.63 -11.91
CA ASP A 141 31.38 3.63 -11.83
C ASP A 141 30.90 2.37 -11.09
N ASP A 142 31.18 1.19 -11.63
CA ASP A 142 30.83 -0.16 -11.11
C ASP A 142 31.24 -0.43 -9.65
N ARG A 143 31.78 0.55 -8.96
CA ARG A 143 32.29 0.45 -7.59
C ARG A 143 31.32 0.88 -6.49
N GLU A 144 30.29 1.65 -6.81
CA GLU A 144 29.30 2.06 -5.82
C GLU A 144 27.90 1.70 -6.33
N GLY A 145 27.29 0.75 -5.71
CA GLY A 145 26.02 0.13 -6.02
C GLY A 145 25.03 1.00 -6.81
N SER A 146 24.40 0.41 -7.78
CA SER A 146 23.52 1.05 -8.77
C SER A 146 22.62 2.13 -8.16
N LEU A 147 22.28 3.18 -8.92
CA LEU A 147 21.27 4.21 -8.54
C LEU A 147 19.99 3.59 -7.97
N SER A 148 19.62 2.39 -8.41
CA SER A 148 18.52 1.62 -7.89
C SER A 148 18.73 1.20 -6.43
N ALA A 149 19.94 0.83 -6.03
CA ALA A 149 20.24 0.48 -4.64
C ALA A 149 20.22 1.71 -3.72
N ALA A 150 20.77 2.83 -4.18
CA ALA A 150 20.72 4.10 -3.45
C ALA A 150 19.27 4.61 -3.30
N PHE A 151 18.48 4.54 -4.36
CA PHE A 151 17.05 4.88 -4.34
C PHE A 151 16.29 4.02 -3.31
N LEU A 152 16.50 2.71 -3.34
CA LEU A 152 15.86 1.79 -2.41
C LEU A 152 16.27 2.07 -0.95
N ALA A 153 17.56 2.34 -0.71
CA ALA A 153 18.07 2.67 0.62
C ALA A 153 17.43 3.96 1.16
N VAL A 154 17.36 5.01 0.34
CA VAL A 154 16.73 6.29 0.70
C VAL A 154 15.25 6.12 1.00
N TRP A 155 14.52 5.36 0.18
CA TRP A 155 13.09 5.15 0.41
C TRP A 155 12.80 4.28 1.63
N ARG A 156 13.59 3.22 1.86
CA ARG A 156 13.50 2.43 3.09
C ARG A 156 13.75 3.29 4.33
N MET A 157 14.78 4.13 4.31
CA MET A 157 15.08 5.05 5.40
C MET A 157 13.92 6.04 5.63
N ARG A 158 13.38 6.67 4.57
CA ARG A 158 12.25 7.61 4.67
C ARG A 158 11.00 6.94 5.23
N LEU A 159 10.68 5.73 4.80
CA LEU A 159 9.55 4.98 5.32
C LEU A 159 9.76 4.62 6.80
N SER A 160 10.96 4.18 7.18
CA SER A 160 11.29 3.89 8.58
C SER A 160 11.18 5.12 9.48
N VAL A 161 11.67 6.27 9.01
CA VAL A 161 11.55 7.55 9.74
C VAL A 161 10.08 7.97 9.86
N ALA A 162 9.29 7.86 8.79
CA ALA A 162 7.87 8.17 8.83
C ALA A 162 7.10 7.29 9.82
N LEU A 163 7.46 5.99 9.91
CA LEU A 163 6.89 5.06 10.88
C LEU A 163 7.23 5.42 12.32
N LEU A 164 8.44 5.93 12.58
CA LEU A 164 8.86 6.36 13.91
C LEU A 164 8.16 7.65 14.36
N HIS A 165 7.91 8.58 13.45
CA HIS A 165 7.26 9.87 13.74
C HIS A 165 5.73 9.81 13.72
N GLY A 166 5.14 8.77 13.18
CA GLY A 166 3.69 8.57 13.13
C GLY A 166 3.07 7.96 14.39
N ARG A 167 3.85 7.83 15.48
CA ARG A 167 3.40 7.29 16.78
C ARG A 167 2.97 8.38 17.73
#